data_7ec2450ef0b32b8e18ec39909d2ef747
#
_entry.id   7ec2450ef0b32b8e18ec39909d2ef747
#
_cell.length_a   1.000
_cell.length_b   1.000
_cell.length_c   1.000
_cell.angle_alpha   90.00
_cell.angle_beta   90.00
_cell.angle_gamma   90.00
#
_symmetry.space_group_name_H-M   'P 1'
#
loop_
_entity.id
_entity.type
_entity.pdbx_description
1 polymer ?
#
loop_
_entity_poly.entity_id
_entity_poly.type
_entity_poly.pdbx_seq_one_letter_code
_entity_poly.pdbx_strand_id
1 'polypeptide(L)'
;MGSDAVQALGRVIGRWPFARQFGGDPTGRGAAAQSPRSAGLRPRTERADAVVKSVCPYCAVGCGQRIFVEGGAITQIEGDPDSPISRGRLCPKGAATRGLVSGLGREHKVKYRPPHGTAWEELRSTRRWT
;
A
#
# COMPACT_ATOMS: atom_id res chain seq x y z
N MET A 1 39.31 -41.20 3.81
CA MET A 1 38.07 -40.97 4.58
C MET A 1 37.89 -39.54 5.13
N GLY A 2 38.69 -38.54 4.72
CA GLY A 2 38.58 -37.18 5.24
C GLY A 2 37.86 -36.16 4.35
N SER A 3 37.77 -36.38 3.03
CA SER A 3 37.23 -35.38 2.08
C SER A 3 35.70 -35.28 2.11
N ASP A 4 35.01 -36.39 2.28
CA ASP A 4 33.56 -36.41 2.23
C ASP A 4 32.90 -35.78 3.48
N ALA A 5 33.53 -35.96 4.65
CA ALA A 5 33.04 -35.35 5.88
C ALA A 5 33.23 -33.81 5.85
N VAL A 6 34.33 -33.32 5.32
CA VAL A 6 34.61 -31.88 5.17
C VAL A 6 33.64 -31.23 4.17
N GLN A 7 33.36 -31.92 3.07
CA GLN A 7 32.41 -31.44 2.08
C GLN A 7 30.96 -31.48 2.62
N ALA A 8 30.59 -32.47 3.37
CA ALA A 8 29.29 -32.57 4.04
C ALA A 8 29.11 -31.44 5.08
N LEU A 9 30.12 -31.18 5.88
CA LEU A 9 30.15 -30.10 6.88
C LEU A 9 30.05 -28.73 6.16
N GLY A 10 30.79 -28.51 5.08
CA GLY A 10 30.75 -27.31 4.26
C GLY A 10 29.35 -27.04 3.68
N ARG A 11 28.65 -28.12 3.25
CA ARG A 11 27.26 -28.00 2.76
C ARG A 11 26.28 -27.61 3.87
N VAL A 12 26.44 -28.13 5.07
CA VAL A 12 25.59 -27.81 6.22
C VAL A 12 25.84 -26.36 6.69
N ILE A 13 27.10 -25.97 6.83
CA ILE A 13 27.49 -24.61 7.21
C ILE A 13 27.04 -23.60 6.15
N GLY A 14 27.21 -23.91 4.86
CA GLY A 14 26.80 -23.04 3.76
C GLY A 14 25.29 -22.83 3.67
N ARG A 15 24.48 -23.69 4.28
CA ARG A 15 23.02 -23.51 4.41
C ARG A 15 22.62 -22.59 5.56
N TRP A 16 23.52 -22.36 6.50
CA TRP A 16 23.25 -21.52 7.65
C TRP A 16 23.12 -20.05 7.23
N PRO A 17 22.06 -19.34 7.64
CA PRO A 17 21.81 -17.94 7.19
C PRO A 17 23.00 -17.01 7.43
N PHE A 18 23.68 -17.18 8.57
CA PHE A 18 24.87 -16.40 8.91
C PHE A 18 26.04 -16.64 7.94
N ALA A 19 26.35 -17.91 7.63
CA ALA A 19 27.42 -18.22 6.68
C ALA A 19 27.12 -17.74 5.26
N ARG A 20 25.85 -17.73 4.87
CA ARG A 20 25.40 -17.19 3.55
C ARG A 20 25.60 -15.69 3.45
N GLN A 21 25.47 -14.93 4.53
CA GLN A 21 25.76 -13.49 4.53
C GLN A 21 27.23 -13.20 4.23
N PHE A 22 28.15 -13.99 4.77
CA PHE A 22 29.57 -13.84 4.46
C PHE A 22 29.93 -14.23 3.02
N GLY A 23 29.17 -15.15 2.42
CA GLY A 23 29.47 -15.68 1.09
C GLY A 23 28.97 -14.86 -0.09
N GLY A 24 28.17 -13.80 0.12
CA GLY A 24 27.65 -13.05 -1.03
C GLY A 24 26.69 -11.91 -0.73
N ASP A 25 26.24 -11.74 0.52
CA ASP A 25 25.32 -10.66 0.87
C ASP A 25 25.59 -10.09 2.26
N PRO A 26 26.71 -9.34 2.41
CA PRO A 26 27.10 -8.78 3.71
C PRO A 26 26.08 -7.78 4.27
N THR A 27 25.16 -7.27 3.43
CA THR A 27 24.11 -6.31 3.84
C THR A 27 22.78 -6.99 4.15
N GLY A 28 22.69 -8.31 3.99
CA GLY A 28 21.46 -9.07 4.25
C GLY A 28 20.29 -8.74 3.33
N ARG A 29 20.55 -8.24 2.12
CA ARG A 29 19.51 -7.86 1.14
C ARG A 29 19.24 -8.94 0.10
N GLY A 30 20.10 -9.93 -0.02
CA GLY A 30 19.99 -10.99 -1.02
C GLY A 30 19.34 -12.26 -0.51
N ALA A 31 19.75 -13.38 -1.08
CA ALA A 31 19.19 -14.70 -0.82
C ALA A 31 19.24 -15.13 0.64
N ALA A 32 20.20 -14.62 1.44
CA ALA A 32 20.30 -14.95 2.87
C ALA A 32 19.16 -14.34 3.70
N ALA A 33 18.62 -13.20 3.27
CA ALA A 33 17.50 -12.49 3.92
C ALA A 33 16.11 -12.96 3.44
N GLN A 34 16.06 -13.78 2.37
CA GLN A 34 14.81 -14.28 1.80
C GLN A 34 14.38 -15.58 2.46
N SER A 35 13.10 -15.69 2.74
CA SER A 35 12.42 -16.92 3.11
C SER A 35 11.50 -17.37 1.96
N PRO A 36 11.03 -18.62 1.89
CA PRO A 36 10.03 -19.04 0.91
C PRO A 36 8.78 -18.14 0.95
N ARG A 37 8.40 -17.66 2.13
CA ARG A 37 7.27 -16.74 2.30
C ARG A 37 7.57 -15.35 1.73
N SER A 38 8.73 -14.78 2.03
CA SER A 38 9.08 -13.43 1.54
C SER A 38 9.37 -13.43 0.03
N ALA A 39 9.91 -14.52 -0.52
CA ALA A 39 10.15 -14.65 -1.95
C ALA A 39 8.85 -14.65 -2.79
N GLY A 40 7.73 -15.09 -2.20
CA GLY A 40 6.41 -15.08 -2.84
C GLY A 40 5.64 -13.76 -2.71
N LEU A 41 6.15 -12.79 -1.95
CA LEU A 41 5.47 -11.50 -1.79
C LEU A 41 5.57 -10.67 -3.08
N ARG A 42 4.44 -10.09 -3.47
CA ARG A 42 4.34 -9.14 -4.56
C ARG A 42 3.81 -7.81 -4.05
N PRO A 43 4.35 -6.68 -4.49
CA PRO A 43 3.77 -5.37 -4.19
C PRO A 43 2.33 -5.28 -4.70
N ARG A 44 1.48 -4.57 -3.98
CA ARG A 44 0.10 -4.33 -4.44
C ARG A 44 0.04 -3.58 -5.76
N THR A 45 1.05 -2.79 -6.06
CA THR A 45 1.19 -2.04 -7.31
C THR A 45 1.42 -2.94 -8.53
N GLU A 46 2.05 -4.10 -8.36
CA GLU A 46 2.28 -5.07 -9.45
C GLU A 46 1.01 -5.89 -9.79
N ARG A 47 0.04 -5.94 -8.87
CA ARG A 47 -1.18 -6.72 -9.05
C ARG A 47 -2.33 -5.91 -9.63
N ALA A 48 -2.13 -4.63 -9.85
CA ALA A 48 -3.16 -3.73 -10.32
C ALA A 48 -3.52 -4.01 -11.79
N ASP A 49 -4.82 -4.10 -12.07
CA ASP A 49 -5.36 -4.21 -13.43
C ASP A 49 -5.33 -2.86 -14.16
N ALA A 50 -5.43 -1.79 -13.37
CA ALA A 50 -5.43 -0.42 -13.88
C ALA A 50 -4.74 0.54 -12.90
N VAL A 51 -4.12 1.58 -13.47
CA VAL A 51 -3.54 2.70 -12.72
C VAL A 51 -4.16 3.99 -13.22
N VAL A 52 -4.84 4.72 -12.33
CA VAL A 52 -5.53 5.96 -12.65
C VAL A 52 -4.84 7.13 -11.97
N LYS A 53 -4.59 8.21 -12.72
CA LYS A 53 -4.06 9.45 -12.14
C LYS A 53 -5.17 10.26 -11.49
N SER A 54 -4.88 10.86 -10.34
CA SER A 54 -5.81 11.68 -9.58
C SER A 54 -5.06 12.78 -8.81
N VAL A 55 -5.81 13.62 -8.15
CA VAL A 55 -5.29 14.68 -7.27
C VAL A 55 -5.74 14.40 -5.84
N CYS A 56 -4.83 14.60 -4.90
CA CYS A 56 -5.10 14.43 -3.46
C CYS A 56 -6.21 15.40 -2.99
N PRO A 57 -7.27 14.90 -2.33
CA PRO A 57 -8.43 15.72 -1.96
C PRO A 57 -8.27 16.50 -0.65
N TYR A 58 -7.14 16.36 0.07
CA TYR A 58 -7.04 16.90 1.43
C TYR A 58 -6.73 18.38 1.55
N CYS A 59 -5.91 18.92 0.66
CA CYS A 59 -5.52 20.33 0.77
C CYS A 59 -5.19 20.95 -0.59
N ALA A 60 -5.05 22.29 -0.61
CA ALA A 60 -4.81 23.06 -1.82
C ALA A 60 -3.46 22.81 -2.50
N VAL A 61 -2.54 22.05 -1.90
CA VAL A 61 -1.27 21.69 -2.55
C VAL A 61 -1.51 20.89 -3.84
N GLY A 62 -2.57 20.07 -3.89
CA GLY A 62 -2.94 19.36 -5.11
C GLY A 62 -1.91 18.30 -5.52
N CYS A 63 -1.35 17.55 -4.56
CA CYS A 63 -0.40 16.47 -4.86
C CYS A 63 -0.99 15.45 -5.84
N GLY A 64 -0.26 15.13 -6.90
CA GLY A 64 -0.64 14.09 -7.85
C GLY A 64 -0.57 12.70 -7.21
N GLN A 65 -1.55 11.88 -7.52
CA GLN A 65 -1.67 10.50 -7.03
C GLN A 65 -1.82 9.52 -8.18
N ARG A 66 -1.23 8.33 -8.03
CA ARG A 66 -1.53 7.14 -8.82
C ARG A 66 -2.36 6.19 -7.99
N ILE A 67 -3.54 5.88 -8.48
CA ILE A 67 -4.51 4.99 -7.83
C ILE A 67 -4.44 3.64 -8.52
N PHE A 68 -4.03 2.63 -7.79
CA PHE A 68 -3.91 1.24 -8.26
C PHE A 68 -5.20 0.50 -7.95
N VAL A 69 -5.79 -0.08 -8.98
CA VAL A 69 -7.08 -0.78 -8.93
C VAL A 69 -6.87 -2.24 -9.30
N GLU A 70 -7.48 -3.16 -8.56
CA GLU A 70 -7.50 -4.61 -8.83
C GLU A 70 -8.94 -5.11 -8.60
N GLY A 71 -9.54 -5.74 -9.61
CA GLY A 71 -10.90 -6.26 -9.52
C GLY A 71 -11.96 -5.19 -9.19
N GLY A 72 -11.77 -3.96 -9.67
CA GLY A 72 -12.68 -2.84 -9.39
C GLY A 72 -12.51 -2.18 -8.01
N ALA A 73 -11.58 -2.64 -7.19
CA ALA A 73 -11.30 -2.07 -5.87
C ALA A 73 -9.95 -1.34 -5.84
N ILE A 74 -9.88 -0.24 -5.09
CA ILE A 74 -8.61 0.46 -4.86
C ILE A 74 -7.75 -0.36 -3.90
N THR A 75 -6.60 -0.83 -4.38
CA THR A 75 -5.66 -1.62 -3.59
C THR A 75 -4.55 -0.79 -2.98
N GLN A 76 -4.06 0.23 -3.71
CA GLN A 76 -2.97 1.09 -3.27
C GLN A 76 -3.12 2.50 -3.86
N ILE A 77 -2.61 3.51 -3.14
CA ILE A 77 -2.48 4.88 -3.63
C ILE A 77 -1.05 5.33 -3.33
N GLU A 78 -0.37 5.85 -4.36
CA GLU A 78 0.97 6.39 -4.26
C GLU A 78 1.08 7.75 -4.93
N GLY A 79 2.16 8.48 -4.66
CA GLY A 79 2.42 9.75 -5.34
C GLY A 79 2.72 9.53 -6.82
N ASP A 80 2.22 10.43 -7.66
CA ASP A 80 2.53 10.44 -9.08
C ASP A 80 3.90 11.12 -9.30
N PRO A 81 4.93 10.41 -9.76
CA PRO A 81 6.24 10.99 -10.05
C PRO A 81 6.21 12.04 -11.15
N ASP A 82 5.22 11.97 -12.05
CA ASP A 82 5.05 12.94 -13.14
C ASP A 82 4.36 14.23 -12.67
N SER A 83 3.87 14.27 -11.43
CA SER A 83 3.25 15.49 -10.88
C SER A 83 4.30 16.60 -10.75
N PRO A 84 4.10 17.77 -11.36
CA PRO A 84 5.03 18.90 -11.27
C PRO A 84 5.10 19.46 -9.84
N ILE A 85 4.07 19.24 -9.02
CA ILE A 85 3.94 19.76 -7.66
C ILE A 85 4.62 18.84 -6.66
N SER A 86 4.19 17.58 -6.60
CA SER A 86 4.61 16.65 -5.54
C SER A 86 5.74 15.70 -5.95
N ARG A 87 5.96 15.51 -7.26
CA ARG A 87 7.04 14.66 -7.81
C ARG A 87 7.14 13.31 -7.12
N GLY A 88 6.01 12.63 -7.01
CA GLY A 88 5.92 11.31 -6.36
C GLY A 88 5.82 11.31 -4.83
N ARG A 89 5.86 12.47 -4.18
CA ARG A 89 5.80 12.55 -2.72
C ARG A 89 4.36 12.74 -2.25
N LEU A 90 4.02 12.07 -1.15
CA LEU A 90 2.76 12.28 -0.42
C LEU A 90 3.06 12.47 1.07
N CYS A 91 2.32 13.36 1.70
CA CYS A 91 2.27 13.43 3.14
C CYS A 91 1.45 12.26 3.73
N PRO A 92 1.47 12.00 5.03
CA PRO A 92 0.69 10.91 5.64
C PRO A 92 -0.81 10.94 5.31
N LYS A 93 -1.42 12.13 5.20
CA LYS A 93 -2.83 12.28 4.79
C LYS A 93 -3.04 11.78 3.35
N GLY A 94 -2.19 12.23 2.41
CA GLY A 94 -2.24 11.81 1.01
C GLY A 94 -2.05 10.31 0.85
N ALA A 95 -1.15 9.70 1.60
CA ALA A 95 -0.96 8.26 1.61
C ALA A 95 -2.18 7.49 2.16
N ALA A 96 -2.93 8.10 3.10
CA ALA A 96 -4.14 7.53 3.68
C ALA A 96 -5.43 7.75 2.85
N THR A 97 -5.33 8.35 1.65
CA THR A 97 -6.51 8.72 0.82
C THR A 97 -7.41 7.51 0.48
N ARG A 98 -6.85 6.30 0.41
CA ARG A 98 -7.64 5.08 0.24
C ARG A 98 -8.76 4.96 1.29
N GLY A 99 -8.48 5.34 2.53
CA GLY A 99 -9.47 5.30 3.62
C GLY A 99 -10.68 6.21 3.40
N LEU A 100 -10.56 7.28 2.59
CA LEU A 100 -11.71 8.12 2.23
C LEU A 100 -12.70 7.40 1.32
N VAL A 101 -12.23 6.49 0.48
CA VAL A 101 -13.08 5.79 -0.49
C VAL A 101 -13.70 4.55 0.12
N SER A 102 -12.93 3.75 0.85
CA SER A 102 -13.31 2.43 1.36
C SER A 102 -13.47 2.37 2.89
N GLY A 103 -13.38 3.50 3.58
CA GLY A 103 -13.50 3.55 5.04
C GLY A 103 -14.91 3.24 5.52
N LEU A 104 -15.01 2.46 6.61
CA LEU A 104 -16.30 2.08 7.22
C LEU A 104 -17.11 3.28 7.72
N GLY A 105 -16.46 4.42 8.00
CA GLY A 105 -17.11 5.65 8.45
C GLY A 105 -17.58 6.56 7.32
N ARG A 106 -17.49 6.11 6.05
CA ARG A 106 -17.93 6.94 4.92
C ARG A 106 -19.46 7.01 4.87
N GLU A 107 -19.97 8.22 4.99
CA GLU A 107 -21.39 8.48 4.79
C GLU A 107 -21.70 8.66 3.30
N HIS A 108 -22.65 7.87 2.80
CA HIS A 108 -23.09 7.89 1.40
C HIS A 108 -24.41 8.63 1.18
N LYS A 109 -25.05 9.04 2.27
CA LYS A 109 -26.34 9.72 2.23
C LYS A 109 -26.27 11.04 3.00
N VAL A 110 -27.05 11.99 2.56
CA VAL A 110 -27.20 13.26 3.30
C VAL A 110 -27.95 12.99 4.60
N LYS A 111 -27.38 13.43 5.71
CA LYS A 111 -28.03 13.37 7.02
C LYS A 111 -28.47 14.78 7.40
N TYR A 112 -29.68 14.88 7.91
CA TYR A 112 -30.28 16.08 8.44
C TYR A 112 -30.68 15.90 9.90
N ARG A 113 -30.45 16.90 10.70
CA ARG A 113 -30.96 16.96 12.06
C ARG A 113 -31.79 18.24 12.18
N PRO A 114 -33.10 18.16 12.46
CA PRO A 114 -33.93 19.36 12.62
C PRO A 114 -33.47 20.19 13.83
N PRO A 115 -33.79 21.47 13.85
CA PRO A 115 -33.51 22.31 15.02
C PRO A 115 -34.11 21.67 16.27
N HIS A 116 -33.30 21.61 17.33
CA HIS A 116 -33.63 20.94 18.61
C HIS A 116 -33.85 19.42 18.54
N GLY A 117 -33.66 18.79 17.37
CA GLY A 117 -33.73 17.34 17.22
C GLY A 117 -32.54 16.63 17.87
N THR A 118 -32.74 15.44 18.41
CA THR A 118 -31.70 14.61 19.03
C THR A 118 -31.20 13.48 18.10
N ALA A 119 -31.91 13.21 17.02
CA ALA A 119 -31.60 12.14 16.08
C ALA A 119 -31.26 12.69 14.67
N TRP A 120 -30.40 11.95 13.95
CA TRP A 120 -30.11 12.21 12.56
C TRP A 120 -31.05 11.42 11.66
N GLU A 121 -31.60 12.08 10.65
CA GLU A 121 -32.47 11.49 9.63
C GLU A 121 -31.76 11.44 8.29
N GLU A 122 -31.90 10.33 7.55
CA GLU A 122 -31.40 10.24 6.19
C GLU A 122 -32.35 10.95 5.23
N LEU A 123 -31.83 11.96 4.50
CA LEU A 123 -32.61 12.60 3.44
C LEU A 123 -32.45 11.82 2.13
N ARG A 124 -33.55 11.57 1.45
CA ARG A 124 -33.53 11.13 0.06
C ARG A 124 -33.08 12.32 -0.80
N SER A 125 -32.20 12.06 -1.76
CA SER A 125 -31.58 13.07 -2.64
C SER A 125 -32.60 13.88 -3.50
N THR A 126 -33.87 13.49 -3.47
CA THR A 126 -34.98 14.17 -4.20
C THR A 126 -35.53 15.41 -3.50
N ARG A 127 -35.15 15.71 -2.24
CA ARG A 127 -35.52 16.99 -1.63
C ARG A 127 -34.59 18.08 -2.14
N ARG A 128 -35.13 18.95 -2.99
CA ARG A 128 -34.49 20.21 -3.37
C ARG A 128 -34.27 21.05 -2.10
N TRP A 129 -33.09 21.60 -1.97
CA TRP A 129 -32.83 22.68 -1.03
C TRP A 129 -33.61 23.92 -1.49
N THR A 130 -34.67 24.28 -0.83
CA THR A 130 -35.42 25.52 -1.01
C THR A 130 -35.09 26.45 0.14
#